data_9f9f48713f51705449ec07303590976d
#
_entry.id   9f9f48713f51705449ec07303590976d
#
_cell.length_a   1.000
_cell.length_b   1.000
_cell.length_c   1.000
_cell.angle_alpha   90.00
_cell.angle_beta   90.00
_cell.angle_gamma   90.00
#
_symmetry.space_group_name_H-M   'P 1'
#
loop_
_entity.id
_entity.type
_entity.pdbx_description
1 polymer ?
#
loop_
_entity_poly.entity_id
_entity_poly.type
_entity_poly.pdbx_seq_one_letter_code
_entity_poly.pdbx_strand_id
1 'polypeptide(L)'
;MHVVATAGHVDHGKSTLVRALTGTDPDRLEEERRRGLTIELGYAWTSWSELGDVAFVDVPGHERFLTTMLAGVGPVPAALLVVAADDPWMPQAAEHLAALDALGVGHGVVAVTRSDLADPGPAMARATAEVSRTSLAGAPVVAVSGRTGAGLDDLRAALATMLAALPVPDANADVRLWVDRRFSVRGAGTVVTATLPAGTVRVGDTLADGERLVRVRGLQALGRDTDAASGTARVALNLTGDLDGIGRGTALTTPDAWHHTEVVDVRLTPGSGDGTGTPPLAPQLHVGAADVAVRRRPLGDPGGGLARLTLERALPLRVGDRMLLRDPGDRRLWRVDVLDPAPPRLRRRGATARRAAALTGADGSPRLTDELARRGLAHRDRLRRIGVPITPGEHLESGPWLVSRDLAAALADRLPRLVEEHARSHPLDPDVPLAVLADRLRLPSPDLVPPLVRPPLLVVGGRVRAPGSGLPREVAAAVDVVRRELEAAPFAAPTADRLRELGLDERALGAAERAGLLWRIAPGLVLLPGADRDAAARLARLEQPFTTSAARQDLDTSRRVVLPLLDRHDRAGLTRRLADDRREVVR
;
A
#
# COMPACT_ATOMS: atom_id res chain seq x y z
N MET A 1 -25.71 -9.41 -7.00
CA MET A 1 -26.19 -8.21 -7.74
C MET A 1 -25.21 -7.92 -8.86
N HIS A 2 -25.69 -7.50 -10.02
CA HIS A 2 -24.88 -7.05 -11.15
C HIS A 2 -25.20 -5.59 -11.45
N VAL A 3 -24.22 -4.84 -12.00
CA VAL A 3 -24.40 -3.45 -12.41
C VAL A 3 -23.93 -3.29 -13.84
N VAL A 4 -24.75 -2.71 -14.69
CA VAL A 4 -24.50 -2.47 -16.12
C VAL A 4 -24.65 -0.98 -16.41
N ALA A 5 -23.67 -0.36 -17.06
CA ALA A 5 -23.79 1.01 -17.53
C ALA A 5 -24.27 1.04 -18.98
N THR A 6 -25.21 1.94 -19.31
CA THR A 6 -25.52 2.21 -20.73
C THR A 6 -24.43 3.09 -21.35
N ALA A 7 -24.27 3.02 -22.66
CA ALA A 7 -23.41 3.92 -23.44
C ALA A 7 -24.04 4.12 -24.83
N GLY A 8 -23.69 5.21 -25.53
CA GLY A 8 -24.22 5.48 -26.86
C GLY A 8 -24.72 6.91 -27.03
N HIS A 9 -25.09 7.27 -28.27
CA HIS A 9 -25.51 8.63 -28.64
C HIS A 9 -26.80 9.07 -27.92
N VAL A 10 -27.02 10.39 -27.80
CA VAL A 10 -28.31 10.95 -27.41
C VAL A 10 -29.38 10.48 -28.41
N ASP A 11 -30.59 10.29 -27.95
CA ASP A 11 -31.76 9.83 -28.74
C ASP A 11 -31.67 8.41 -29.35
N HIS A 12 -30.60 7.63 -29.12
CA HIS A 12 -30.54 6.23 -29.52
C HIS A 12 -31.38 5.30 -28.64
N GLY A 13 -32.19 5.83 -27.72
CA GLY A 13 -33.20 5.07 -26.96
C GLY A 13 -32.64 4.34 -25.74
N LYS A 14 -31.53 4.80 -25.15
CA LYS A 14 -30.95 4.20 -23.92
C LYS A 14 -31.98 4.09 -22.78
N SER A 15 -32.55 5.23 -22.35
CA SER A 15 -33.54 5.28 -21.25
C SER A 15 -34.81 4.49 -21.59
N THR A 16 -35.25 4.53 -22.86
CA THR A 16 -36.38 3.72 -23.35
C THR A 16 -36.09 2.22 -23.22
N LEU A 17 -34.88 1.81 -23.59
CA LEU A 17 -34.44 0.41 -23.51
C LEU A 17 -34.32 -0.05 -22.04
N VAL A 18 -33.74 0.76 -21.19
CA VAL A 18 -33.64 0.48 -19.74
C VAL A 18 -35.03 0.34 -19.15
N ARG A 19 -35.97 1.23 -19.49
CA ARG A 19 -37.36 1.12 -19.06
C ARG A 19 -38.04 -0.16 -19.57
N ALA A 20 -37.78 -0.56 -20.81
CA ALA A 20 -38.33 -1.80 -21.36
C ALA A 20 -37.78 -3.06 -20.67
N LEU A 21 -36.50 -3.03 -20.24
CA LEU A 21 -35.86 -4.12 -19.50
C LEU A 21 -36.28 -4.21 -18.03
N THR A 22 -36.54 -3.07 -17.38
CA THR A 22 -36.71 -2.99 -15.92
C THR A 22 -38.15 -2.65 -15.47
N GLY A 23 -38.95 -2.11 -16.36
CA GLY A 23 -40.29 -1.55 -16.01
C GLY A 23 -40.21 -0.19 -15.30
N THR A 24 -39.02 0.34 -15.01
CA THR A 24 -38.79 1.59 -14.29
C THR A 24 -38.18 2.64 -15.21
N ASP A 25 -38.70 3.87 -15.17
CA ASP A 25 -38.15 4.99 -15.91
C ASP A 25 -36.89 5.53 -15.18
N PRO A 26 -35.70 5.48 -15.80
CA PRO A 26 -34.46 5.98 -15.19
C PRO A 26 -34.40 7.52 -15.09
N ASP A 27 -35.16 8.24 -15.96
CA ASP A 27 -35.19 9.72 -16.00
C ASP A 27 -36.10 10.26 -14.90
N ARG A 28 -35.53 10.91 -13.89
CA ARG A 28 -36.24 11.38 -12.69
C ARG A 28 -36.51 12.88 -12.70
N LEU A 29 -35.66 13.66 -13.40
CA LEU A 29 -35.80 15.10 -13.43
C LEU A 29 -36.90 15.52 -14.38
N GLU A 30 -37.69 16.48 -13.95
CA GLU A 30 -38.76 17.07 -14.79
C GLU A 30 -38.17 17.71 -16.06
N GLU A 31 -36.95 18.23 -15.95
CA GLU A 31 -36.23 18.84 -17.07
C GLU A 31 -35.77 17.78 -18.07
N GLU A 32 -35.33 16.58 -17.66
CA GLU A 32 -35.01 15.46 -18.52
C GLU A 32 -36.24 15.02 -19.34
N ARG A 33 -37.37 14.88 -18.68
CA ARG A 33 -38.64 14.52 -19.35
C ARG A 33 -39.10 15.60 -20.33
N ARG A 34 -38.91 16.88 -19.98
CA ARG A 34 -39.30 18.00 -20.86
C ARG A 34 -38.37 18.11 -22.07
N ARG A 35 -37.08 17.87 -21.91
CA ARG A 35 -36.09 17.98 -22.98
C ARG A 35 -35.92 16.68 -23.75
N GLY A 36 -36.41 15.54 -23.25
CA GLY A 36 -36.24 14.22 -23.87
C GLY A 36 -34.80 13.70 -23.84
N LEU A 37 -33.96 14.22 -22.92
CA LEU A 37 -32.55 13.81 -22.82
C LEU A 37 -32.13 13.65 -21.36
N THR A 38 -31.33 12.62 -21.09
CA THR A 38 -30.73 12.37 -19.78
C THR A 38 -29.62 13.38 -19.51
N ILE A 39 -29.66 14.07 -18.36
CA ILE A 39 -28.69 15.09 -17.94
C ILE A 39 -27.80 14.54 -16.82
N GLU A 40 -28.41 13.85 -15.86
CA GLU A 40 -27.74 13.19 -14.74
C GLU A 40 -27.73 11.67 -14.93
N LEU A 41 -27.05 10.93 -14.03
CA LEU A 41 -27.10 9.48 -14.06
C LEU A 41 -28.50 8.98 -13.67
N GLY A 42 -29.15 8.26 -14.56
CA GLY A 42 -30.40 7.55 -14.28
C GLY A 42 -30.13 6.18 -13.64
N TYR A 43 -31.09 5.69 -12.85
CA TYR A 43 -30.95 4.40 -12.18
C TYR A 43 -32.25 3.61 -12.25
N ALA A 44 -32.17 2.39 -12.74
CA ALA A 44 -33.26 1.44 -12.73
C ALA A 44 -32.73 0.05 -12.41
N TRP A 45 -33.58 -0.82 -11.89
CA TRP A 45 -33.18 -2.19 -11.56
C TRP A 45 -34.34 -3.16 -11.80
N THR A 46 -33.98 -4.42 -11.93
CA THR A 46 -34.91 -5.53 -12.06
C THR A 46 -34.29 -6.77 -11.42
N SER A 47 -35.12 -7.75 -11.08
CA SER A 47 -34.64 -9.06 -10.59
C SER A 47 -34.93 -10.12 -11.65
N TRP A 48 -33.89 -10.82 -12.09
CA TRP A 48 -33.99 -11.94 -13.01
C TRP A 48 -33.83 -13.26 -12.26
N SER A 49 -34.67 -14.26 -12.58
CA SER A 49 -34.73 -15.53 -11.84
C SER A 49 -33.39 -16.26 -11.73
N GLU A 50 -32.54 -16.16 -12.75
CA GLU A 50 -31.27 -16.89 -12.83
C GLU A 50 -30.05 -16.11 -12.32
N LEU A 51 -30.13 -14.78 -12.29
CA LEU A 51 -29.00 -13.89 -11.95
C LEU A 51 -29.22 -13.07 -10.69
N GLY A 52 -30.45 -13.05 -10.16
CA GLY A 52 -30.83 -12.15 -9.10
C GLY A 52 -30.96 -10.69 -9.58
N ASP A 53 -30.55 -9.74 -8.76
CA ASP A 53 -30.73 -8.32 -9.03
C ASP A 53 -29.73 -7.79 -10.06
N VAL A 54 -30.26 -7.07 -11.07
CA VAL A 54 -29.50 -6.36 -12.10
C VAL A 54 -29.88 -4.89 -12.07
N ALA A 55 -28.89 -4.03 -11.80
CA ALA A 55 -29.04 -2.59 -11.81
C ALA A 55 -28.45 -1.99 -13.09
N PHE A 56 -29.14 -1.02 -13.65
CA PHE A 56 -28.69 -0.25 -14.79
C PHE A 56 -28.35 1.18 -14.37
N VAL A 57 -27.18 1.63 -14.79
CA VAL A 57 -26.75 3.04 -14.69
C VAL A 57 -26.94 3.65 -16.05
N ASP A 58 -28.01 4.42 -16.21
CA ASP A 58 -28.31 5.10 -17.47
C ASP A 58 -27.53 6.41 -17.55
N VAL A 59 -26.65 6.51 -18.56
CA VAL A 59 -25.75 7.64 -18.70
C VAL A 59 -26.22 8.62 -19.78
N PRO A 60 -25.99 9.93 -19.60
CA PRO A 60 -26.29 10.92 -20.63
C PRO A 60 -25.49 10.66 -21.91
N GLY A 61 -26.14 10.82 -23.06
CA GLY A 61 -25.52 10.63 -24.38
C GLY A 61 -24.92 11.89 -24.98
N HIS A 62 -25.20 13.07 -24.44
CA HIS A 62 -24.76 14.33 -24.99
C HIS A 62 -23.31 14.67 -24.58
N GLU A 63 -22.49 15.15 -25.50
CA GLU A 63 -21.05 15.47 -25.31
C GLU A 63 -20.72 16.37 -24.10
N ARG A 64 -21.62 17.31 -23.76
CA ARG A 64 -21.48 18.18 -22.58
C ARG A 64 -21.47 17.42 -21.27
N PHE A 65 -22.02 16.22 -21.25
CA PHE A 65 -22.15 15.37 -20.07
C PHE A 65 -21.18 14.20 -20.03
N LEU A 66 -20.11 14.23 -20.84
CA LEU A 66 -19.10 13.16 -20.86
C LEU A 66 -18.55 12.86 -19.47
N THR A 67 -18.26 13.88 -18.66
CA THR A 67 -17.82 13.70 -17.27
C THR A 67 -18.85 12.94 -16.43
N THR A 68 -20.16 13.20 -16.66
CA THR A 68 -21.24 12.47 -16.01
C THR A 68 -21.31 11.02 -16.48
N MET A 69 -21.16 10.81 -17.79
CA MET A 69 -21.09 9.46 -18.37
C MET A 69 -19.93 8.66 -17.78
N LEU A 70 -18.73 9.24 -17.71
CA LEU A 70 -17.55 8.59 -17.15
C LEU A 70 -17.72 8.22 -15.68
N ALA A 71 -18.41 9.06 -14.89
CA ALA A 71 -18.74 8.75 -13.50
C ALA A 71 -19.68 7.53 -13.36
N GLY A 72 -20.55 7.33 -14.35
CA GLY A 72 -21.44 6.17 -14.40
C GLY A 72 -20.76 4.89 -14.86
N VAL A 73 -19.86 5.00 -15.82
CA VAL A 73 -19.18 3.86 -16.48
C VAL A 73 -17.93 3.43 -15.69
N GLY A 74 -17.15 4.36 -15.16
CA GLY A 74 -15.83 4.08 -14.58
C GLY A 74 -15.78 2.99 -13.51
N PRO A 75 -16.74 2.90 -12.59
CA PRO A 75 -16.74 1.86 -11.55
C PRO A 75 -17.51 0.58 -11.94
N VAL A 76 -18.02 0.45 -13.17
CA VAL A 76 -18.91 -0.64 -13.58
C VAL A 76 -18.17 -1.66 -14.44
N PRO A 77 -18.34 -2.99 -14.19
CA PRO A 77 -17.60 -4.02 -14.92
C PRO A 77 -18.18 -4.34 -16.31
N ALA A 78 -19.41 -3.90 -16.62
CA ALA A 78 -20.13 -4.27 -17.82
C ALA A 78 -20.88 -3.10 -18.46
N ALA A 79 -20.97 -3.08 -19.80
CA ALA A 79 -21.63 -2.05 -20.56
C ALA A 79 -22.69 -2.57 -21.53
N LEU A 80 -23.75 -1.78 -21.68
CA LEU A 80 -24.75 -1.92 -22.74
C LEU A 80 -24.58 -0.75 -23.72
N LEU A 81 -23.89 -1.00 -24.84
CA LEU A 81 -23.70 -0.02 -25.91
C LEU A 81 -24.95 0.02 -26.79
N VAL A 82 -25.57 1.21 -26.91
CA VAL A 82 -26.82 1.39 -27.62
C VAL A 82 -26.61 2.23 -28.87
N VAL A 83 -26.96 1.70 -30.02
CA VAL A 83 -26.96 2.39 -31.33
C VAL A 83 -28.33 2.23 -31.97
N ALA A 84 -28.74 3.19 -32.81
CA ALA A 84 -30.04 3.12 -33.48
C ALA A 84 -29.90 2.50 -34.89
N ALA A 85 -30.92 1.79 -35.34
CA ALA A 85 -30.96 1.19 -36.68
C ALA A 85 -31.17 2.24 -37.78
N ASP A 86 -31.89 3.32 -37.46
CA ASP A 86 -32.29 4.40 -38.37
C ASP A 86 -31.36 5.60 -38.38
N ASP A 87 -30.25 5.53 -37.64
CA ASP A 87 -29.29 6.62 -37.50
C ASP A 87 -27.85 6.14 -37.80
N PRO A 88 -27.04 6.93 -38.52
CA PRO A 88 -25.66 6.55 -38.81
C PRO A 88 -24.82 6.45 -37.52
N TRP A 89 -23.65 5.77 -37.62
CA TRP A 89 -22.70 5.70 -36.50
C TRP A 89 -22.23 7.09 -36.08
N MET A 90 -22.73 7.59 -34.97
CA MET A 90 -22.56 8.96 -34.52
C MET A 90 -21.21 9.15 -33.79
N PRO A 91 -20.60 10.34 -33.89
CA PRO A 91 -19.33 10.65 -33.19
C PRO A 91 -19.38 10.40 -31.70
N GLN A 92 -20.52 10.63 -31.04
CA GLN A 92 -20.69 10.40 -29.60
C GLN A 92 -20.73 8.89 -29.26
N ALA A 93 -21.27 8.05 -30.14
CA ALA A 93 -21.20 6.60 -29.96
C ALA A 93 -19.73 6.12 -30.03
N ALA A 94 -18.94 6.69 -30.95
CA ALA A 94 -17.51 6.43 -31.05
C ALA A 94 -16.74 6.95 -29.81
N GLU A 95 -17.04 8.14 -29.31
CA GLU A 95 -16.42 8.70 -28.08
C GLU A 95 -16.75 7.84 -26.85
N HIS A 96 -17.99 7.36 -26.72
CA HIS A 96 -18.40 6.47 -25.65
C HIS A 96 -17.69 5.10 -25.74
N LEU A 97 -17.59 4.53 -26.94
CA LEU A 97 -16.87 3.28 -27.17
C LEU A 97 -15.37 3.44 -26.84
N ALA A 98 -14.74 4.55 -27.27
CA ALA A 98 -13.36 4.86 -26.96
C ALA A 98 -13.13 5.04 -25.46
N ALA A 99 -14.09 5.63 -24.74
CA ALA A 99 -14.02 5.76 -23.29
C ALA A 99 -14.15 4.40 -22.57
N LEU A 100 -15.07 3.52 -23.01
CA LEU A 100 -15.19 2.15 -22.51
C LEU A 100 -13.88 1.36 -22.72
N ASP A 101 -13.29 1.45 -23.90
CA ASP A 101 -12.02 0.81 -24.25
C ASP A 101 -10.87 1.33 -23.38
N ALA A 102 -10.73 2.65 -23.24
CA ALA A 102 -9.71 3.28 -22.41
C ALA A 102 -9.82 2.89 -20.93
N LEU A 103 -11.04 2.78 -20.40
CA LEU A 103 -11.30 2.31 -19.04
C LEU A 103 -11.15 0.78 -18.91
N GLY A 104 -11.04 0.07 -20.03
CA GLY A 104 -10.85 -1.37 -20.08
C GLY A 104 -12.09 -2.17 -19.69
N VAL A 105 -13.27 -1.63 -19.99
CA VAL A 105 -14.52 -2.38 -19.87
C VAL A 105 -14.51 -3.48 -20.93
N GLY A 106 -14.30 -4.73 -20.50
CA GLY A 106 -14.14 -5.89 -21.38
C GLY A 106 -15.39 -6.75 -21.53
N HIS A 107 -16.46 -6.40 -20.83
CA HIS A 107 -17.72 -7.15 -20.91
C HIS A 107 -18.84 -6.22 -21.37
N GLY A 108 -19.56 -6.62 -22.39
CA GLY A 108 -20.64 -5.80 -22.90
C GLY A 108 -21.53 -6.51 -23.90
N VAL A 109 -22.67 -5.87 -24.16
CA VAL A 109 -23.62 -6.23 -25.22
C VAL A 109 -23.90 -4.97 -26.03
N VAL A 110 -24.02 -5.11 -27.34
CA VAL A 110 -24.46 -4.02 -28.22
C VAL A 110 -25.94 -4.22 -28.56
N ALA A 111 -26.76 -3.21 -28.23
CA ALA A 111 -28.18 -3.20 -28.61
C ALA A 111 -28.38 -2.26 -29.80
N VAL A 112 -28.86 -2.79 -30.92
CA VAL A 112 -29.28 -1.99 -32.06
C VAL A 112 -30.77 -1.74 -31.95
N THR A 113 -31.12 -0.55 -31.45
CA THR A 113 -32.49 -0.14 -31.17
C THR A 113 -33.24 0.32 -32.39
N ARG A 114 -34.55 0.60 -32.24
CA ARG A 114 -35.43 1.07 -33.36
C ARG A 114 -35.47 0.11 -34.53
N SER A 115 -35.35 -1.20 -34.30
CA SER A 115 -35.49 -2.23 -35.32
C SER A 115 -36.88 -2.30 -35.92
N ASP A 116 -37.87 -1.60 -35.34
CA ASP A 116 -39.21 -1.38 -35.86
C ASP A 116 -39.30 -0.24 -36.86
N LEU A 117 -38.29 0.64 -36.94
CA LEU A 117 -38.28 1.81 -37.86
C LEU A 117 -37.39 1.60 -39.10
N ALA A 118 -36.32 0.82 -39.00
CA ALA A 118 -35.39 0.54 -40.09
C ALA A 118 -34.80 -0.87 -40.00
N ASP A 119 -34.25 -1.36 -41.07
CA ASP A 119 -33.49 -2.64 -41.11
C ASP A 119 -32.24 -2.52 -40.19
N PRO A 120 -32.13 -3.34 -39.14
CA PRO A 120 -30.99 -3.29 -38.26
C PRO A 120 -29.69 -3.86 -38.83
N GLY A 121 -29.71 -4.59 -39.95
CA GLY A 121 -28.57 -5.29 -40.52
C GLY A 121 -27.33 -4.40 -40.73
N PRO A 122 -27.46 -3.25 -41.43
CA PRO A 122 -26.33 -2.34 -41.65
C PRO A 122 -25.74 -1.77 -40.34
N ALA A 123 -26.59 -1.39 -39.37
CA ALA A 123 -26.14 -0.88 -38.09
C ALA A 123 -25.44 -1.97 -37.23
N MET A 124 -25.93 -3.22 -37.27
CA MET A 124 -25.30 -4.38 -36.63
C MET A 124 -23.91 -4.66 -37.21
N ALA A 125 -23.79 -4.69 -38.54
CA ALA A 125 -22.50 -4.90 -39.21
C ALA A 125 -21.48 -3.79 -38.83
N ARG A 126 -21.92 -2.54 -38.84
CA ARG A 126 -21.07 -1.39 -38.43
C ARG A 126 -20.65 -1.50 -36.98
N ALA A 127 -21.57 -1.74 -36.05
CA ALA A 127 -21.28 -1.86 -34.63
C ALA A 127 -20.29 -3.02 -34.37
N THR A 128 -20.48 -4.17 -35.00
CA THR A 128 -19.55 -5.31 -34.92
C THR A 128 -18.13 -4.91 -35.37
N ALA A 129 -18.00 -4.19 -36.48
CA ALA A 129 -16.70 -3.72 -36.97
C ALA A 129 -16.03 -2.73 -36.03
N GLU A 130 -16.77 -1.83 -35.41
CA GLU A 130 -16.23 -0.84 -34.46
C GLU A 130 -15.80 -1.49 -33.15
N VAL A 131 -16.63 -2.34 -32.53
CA VAL A 131 -16.29 -2.98 -31.26
C VAL A 131 -15.16 -4.00 -31.39
N SER A 132 -14.97 -4.61 -32.55
CA SER A 132 -13.92 -5.63 -32.81
C SER A 132 -12.49 -5.10 -32.54
N ARG A 133 -12.30 -3.78 -32.56
CA ARG A 133 -11.00 -3.10 -32.37
C ARG A 133 -10.79 -2.61 -30.94
N THR A 134 -11.69 -2.94 -30.02
CA THR A 134 -11.72 -2.41 -28.67
C THR A 134 -11.73 -3.54 -27.62
N SER A 135 -11.73 -3.18 -26.35
CA SER A 135 -11.90 -4.13 -25.23
C SER A 135 -13.21 -4.92 -25.28
N LEU A 136 -14.20 -4.47 -26.05
CA LEU A 136 -15.48 -5.16 -26.29
C LEU A 136 -15.45 -6.10 -27.48
N ALA A 137 -14.29 -6.45 -28.02
CA ALA A 137 -14.17 -7.40 -29.12
C ALA A 137 -14.90 -8.72 -28.80
N GLY A 138 -15.78 -9.15 -29.73
CA GLY A 138 -16.61 -10.35 -29.53
C GLY A 138 -17.89 -10.11 -28.73
N ALA A 139 -18.22 -8.88 -28.34
CA ALA A 139 -19.50 -8.58 -27.73
C ALA A 139 -20.68 -8.92 -28.66
N PRO A 140 -21.73 -9.61 -28.18
CA PRO A 140 -22.91 -9.91 -28.99
C PRO A 140 -23.62 -8.61 -29.38
N VAL A 141 -24.13 -8.60 -30.64
CA VAL A 141 -24.88 -7.49 -31.21
C VAL A 141 -26.31 -7.97 -31.42
N VAL A 142 -27.30 -7.33 -30.80
CA VAL A 142 -28.70 -7.74 -30.77
C VAL A 142 -29.58 -6.62 -31.31
N ALA A 143 -30.44 -6.93 -32.30
CA ALA A 143 -31.46 -5.99 -32.76
C ALA A 143 -32.67 -6.00 -31.82
N VAL A 144 -33.14 -4.78 -31.43
CA VAL A 144 -34.21 -4.67 -30.46
C VAL A 144 -35.10 -3.44 -30.71
N SER A 145 -36.37 -3.54 -30.38
CA SER A 145 -37.27 -2.40 -30.28
C SER A 145 -37.79 -2.25 -28.85
N GLY A 146 -37.37 -1.20 -28.15
CA GLY A 146 -37.89 -0.86 -26.82
C GLY A 146 -39.36 -0.46 -26.84
N ARG A 147 -39.92 -0.16 -28.00
CA ARG A 147 -41.32 0.23 -28.18
C ARG A 147 -42.24 -0.97 -28.39
N THR A 148 -41.86 -1.92 -29.28
CA THR A 148 -42.70 -3.09 -29.61
C THR A 148 -42.37 -4.31 -28.75
N GLY A 149 -41.22 -4.33 -28.12
CA GLY A 149 -40.70 -5.48 -27.36
C GLY A 149 -39.96 -6.49 -28.22
N ALA A 150 -39.88 -6.31 -29.53
CA ALA A 150 -39.14 -7.23 -30.40
C ALA A 150 -37.66 -7.30 -30.01
N GLY A 151 -37.10 -8.51 -29.91
CA GLY A 151 -35.71 -8.77 -29.58
C GLY A 151 -35.32 -8.53 -28.08
N LEU A 152 -36.27 -8.16 -27.23
CA LEU A 152 -35.97 -7.95 -25.80
C LEU A 152 -35.56 -9.23 -25.09
N ASP A 153 -36.14 -10.38 -25.44
CA ASP A 153 -35.78 -11.66 -24.83
C ASP A 153 -34.37 -12.11 -25.24
N ASP A 154 -34.02 -11.90 -26.53
CA ASP A 154 -32.65 -12.17 -27.03
C ASP A 154 -31.62 -11.25 -26.33
N LEU A 155 -31.97 -9.97 -26.13
CA LEU A 155 -31.12 -9.04 -25.41
C LEU A 155 -30.96 -9.44 -23.94
N ARG A 156 -32.05 -9.88 -23.25
CA ARG A 156 -31.99 -10.40 -21.89
C ARG A 156 -31.10 -11.63 -21.79
N ALA A 157 -31.21 -12.57 -22.72
CA ALA A 157 -30.38 -13.77 -22.79
C ALA A 157 -28.90 -13.43 -23.00
N ALA A 158 -28.59 -12.50 -23.92
CA ALA A 158 -27.22 -12.04 -24.16
C ALA A 158 -26.63 -11.34 -22.91
N LEU A 159 -27.39 -10.46 -22.25
CA LEU A 159 -27.01 -9.81 -21.01
C LEU A 159 -26.81 -10.85 -19.89
N ALA A 160 -27.71 -11.82 -19.75
CA ALA A 160 -27.61 -12.88 -18.75
C ALA A 160 -26.34 -13.71 -18.92
N THR A 161 -26.04 -14.11 -20.14
CA THR A 161 -24.80 -14.85 -20.48
C THR A 161 -23.55 -14.04 -20.14
N MET A 162 -23.52 -12.77 -20.52
CA MET A 162 -22.41 -11.87 -20.24
C MET A 162 -22.23 -11.64 -18.74
N LEU A 163 -23.31 -11.40 -17.97
CA LEU A 163 -23.28 -11.15 -16.53
C LEU A 163 -22.84 -12.39 -15.75
N ALA A 164 -23.27 -13.58 -16.15
CA ALA A 164 -22.84 -14.84 -15.55
C ALA A 164 -21.33 -15.10 -15.71
N ALA A 165 -20.72 -14.56 -16.77
CA ALA A 165 -19.28 -14.69 -17.02
C ALA A 165 -18.43 -13.67 -16.27
N LEU A 166 -19.02 -12.69 -15.59
CA LEU A 166 -18.25 -11.69 -14.81
C LEU A 166 -17.54 -12.35 -13.63
N PRO A 167 -16.30 -11.92 -13.33
CA PRO A 167 -15.62 -12.37 -12.12
C PRO A 167 -16.40 -11.94 -10.88
N VAL A 168 -16.48 -12.83 -9.90
CA VAL A 168 -17.12 -12.51 -8.61
C VAL A 168 -16.24 -11.51 -7.86
N PRO A 169 -16.77 -10.34 -7.47
CA PRO A 169 -16.01 -9.36 -6.70
C PRO A 169 -15.59 -9.91 -5.34
N ASP A 170 -14.37 -9.59 -4.91
CA ASP A 170 -13.91 -9.95 -3.57
C ASP A 170 -14.65 -9.11 -2.51
N ALA A 171 -15.50 -9.75 -1.71
CA ALA A 171 -16.26 -9.12 -0.64
C ALA A 171 -15.38 -8.64 0.54
N ASN A 172 -14.14 -9.13 0.65
CA ASN A 172 -13.18 -8.75 1.69
C ASN A 172 -12.17 -7.70 1.21
N ALA A 173 -12.27 -7.26 -0.04
CA ALA A 173 -11.39 -6.22 -0.55
C ALA A 173 -11.54 -4.90 0.21
N ASP A 174 -10.46 -4.12 0.25
CA ASP A 174 -10.51 -2.76 0.77
C ASP A 174 -11.46 -1.90 -0.09
N VAL A 175 -12.42 -1.25 0.55
CA VAL A 175 -13.43 -0.43 -0.11
C VAL A 175 -12.82 0.81 -0.73
N ARG A 176 -13.25 1.15 -1.96
CA ARG A 176 -13.10 2.47 -2.60
C ARG A 176 -14.37 2.78 -3.37
N LEU A 177 -15.11 3.76 -2.88
CA LEU A 177 -16.35 4.26 -3.45
C LEU A 177 -16.15 5.65 -4.02
N TRP A 178 -16.40 5.86 -5.29
CA TRP A 178 -16.43 7.20 -5.88
C TRP A 178 -17.83 7.78 -5.78
N VAL A 179 -17.98 8.84 -5.02
CA VAL A 179 -19.25 9.57 -4.87
C VAL A 179 -19.60 10.21 -6.21
N ASP A 180 -20.73 9.87 -6.76
CA ASP A 180 -21.25 10.46 -8.00
C ASP A 180 -22.35 11.50 -7.77
N ARG A 181 -23.04 11.42 -6.64
CA ARG A 181 -24.07 12.40 -6.25
C ARG A 181 -24.09 12.57 -4.74
N ARG A 182 -24.38 13.80 -4.31
CA ARG A 182 -24.70 14.17 -2.92
C ARG A 182 -26.02 14.91 -2.87
N PHE A 183 -26.85 14.59 -1.90
CA PHE A 183 -28.09 15.32 -1.62
C PHE A 183 -28.43 15.27 -0.14
N SER A 184 -29.31 16.16 0.29
CA SER A 184 -29.83 16.19 1.67
C SER A 184 -31.24 15.69 1.69
N VAL A 185 -31.52 14.76 2.61
CA VAL A 185 -32.86 14.20 2.83
C VAL A 185 -33.40 14.74 4.16
N ARG A 186 -34.58 15.33 4.13
CA ARG A 186 -35.20 15.85 5.36
C ARG A 186 -35.37 14.73 6.39
N GLY A 187 -34.83 14.92 7.59
CA GLY A 187 -34.82 13.94 8.66
C GLY A 187 -33.71 12.89 8.61
N ALA A 188 -33.14 12.58 7.44
CA ALA A 188 -32.01 11.64 7.30
C ALA A 188 -30.64 12.34 7.24
N GLY A 189 -30.58 13.59 6.80
CA GLY A 189 -29.32 14.33 6.65
C GLY A 189 -28.66 14.14 5.28
N THR A 190 -27.34 14.08 5.23
CA THR A 190 -26.58 13.96 3.98
C THR A 190 -26.53 12.51 3.51
N VAL A 191 -26.93 12.32 2.26
CA VAL A 191 -26.84 11.04 1.55
C VAL A 191 -25.92 11.20 0.34
N VAL A 192 -25.04 10.24 0.13
CA VAL A 192 -24.23 10.14 -1.08
C VAL A 192 -24.55 8.85 -1.82
N THR A 193 -24.46 8.89 -3.15
CA THR A 193 -24.59 7.68 -3.96
C THR A 193 -23.26 7.34 -4.62
N ALA A 194 -23.02 6.04 -4.79
CA ALA A 194 -21.82 5.50 -5.39
C ALA A 194 -22.06 4.09 -5.94
N THR A 195 -21.17 3.63 -6.82
CA THR A 195 -21.06 2.20 -7.16
C THR A 195 -19.92 1.60 -6.34
N LEU A 196 -20.21 0.51 -5.62
CA LEU A 196 -19.25 -0.31 -4.88
C LEU A 196 -18.72 -1.40 -5.82
N PRO A 197 -17.47 -1.32 -6.33
CA PRO A 197 -16.96 -2.32 -7.27
C PRO A 197 -16.54 -3.62 -6.58
N ALA A 198 -16.02 -3.54 -5.36
CA ALA A 198 -15.57 -4.67 -4.53
C ALA A 198 -15.58 -4.28 -3.05
N GLY A 199 -15.37 -5.25 -2.16
CA GLY A 199 -15.45 -5.05 -0.73
C GLY A 199 -16.88 -5.10 -0.20
N THR A 200 -17.04 -4.85 1.08
CA THR A 200 -18.33 -4.79 1.77
C THR A 200 -18.42 -3.54 2.62
N VAL A 201 -19.55 -2.83 2.54
CA VAL A 201 -19.90 -1.69 3.41
C VAL A 201 -21.08 -2.08 4.28
N ARG A 202 -21.00 -1.74 5.58
CA ARG A 202 -22.04 -2.01 6.57
C ARG A 202 -22.50 -0.73 7.26
N VAL A 203 -23.71 -0.74 7.76
CA VAL A 203 -24.18 0.29 8.70
C VAL A 203 -23.28 0.25 9.95
N GLY A 204 -22.78 1.41 10.34
CA GLY A 204 -21.83 1.55 11.44
C GLY A 204 -20.37 1.61 11.03
N ASP A 205 -20.01 1.24 9.80
CA ASP A 205 -18.65 1.33 9.30
C ASP A 205 -18.14 2.77 9.28
N THR A 206 -16.83 2.90 9.46
CA THR A 206 -16.13 4.17 9.25
C THR A 206 -15.41 4.10 7.90
N LEU A 207 -15.61 5.10 7.07
CA LEU A 207 -14.89 5.31 5.81
C LEU A 207 -14.03 6.57 5.90
N ALA A 208 -13.00 6.67 5.06
CA ALA A 208 -12.10 7.80 5.02
C ALA A 208 -12.18 8.56 3.68
N ASP A 209 -12.13 9.89 3.74
CA ASP A 209 -11.78 10.78 2.64
C ASP A 209 -10.43 11.44 2.97
N GLY A 210 -9.35 10.81 2.54
CA GLY A 210 -8.01 11.16 3.01
C GLY A 210 -7.86 10.93 4.51
N GLU A 211 -7.64 12.01 5.27
CA GLU A 211 -7.51 11.98 6.73
C GLU A 211 -8.86 12.12 7.46
N ARG A 212 -9.92 12.55 6.75
CA ARG A 212 -11.25 12.71 7.34
C ARG A 212 -11.98 11.39 7.46
N LEU A 213 -12.58 11.16 8.62
CA LEU A 213 -13.36 9.96 8.89
C LEU A 213 -14.86 10.30 8.89
N VAL A 214 -15.63 9.50 8.18
CA VAL A 214 -17.09 9.58 8.14
C VAL A 214 -17.70 8.24 8.50
N ARG A 215 -18.85 8.27 9.18
CA ARG A 215 -19.55 7.06 9.60
C ARG A 215 -20.77 6.82 8.75
N VAL A 216 -20.98 5.57 8.33
CA VAL A 216 -22.18 5.10 7.66
C VAL A 216 -23.29 4.93 8.69
N ARG A 217 -24.29 5.82 8.67
CA ARG A 217 -25.45 5.78 9.57
C ARG A 217 -26.58 4.90 9.01
N GLY A 218 -26.68 4.84 7.69
CA GLY A 218 -27.70 4.05 6.99
C GLY A 218 -27.20 3.71 5.59
N LEU A 219 -27.69 2.63 5.06
CA LEU A 219 -27.31 2.08 3.77
C LEU A 219 -28.56 1.63 3.02
N GLN A 220 -28.65 2.00 1.74
CA GLN A 220 -29.65 1.49 0.83
C GLN A 220 -29.00 0.89 -0.41
N ALA A 221 -29.55 -0.22 -0.89
CA ALA A 221 -29.26 -0.80 -2.18
C ALA A 221 -30.58 -1.11 -2.90
N LEU A 222 -30.67 -0.81 -4.19
CA LEU A 222 -31.90 -1.00 -4.99
C LEU A 222 -33.16 -0.35 -4.37
N GLY A 223 -32.98 0.83 -3.77
CA GLY A 223 -34.08 1.56 -3.12
C GLY A 223 -34.61 0.93 -1.83
N ARG A 224 -33.94 -0.08 -1.26
CA ARG A 224 -34.32 -0.75 -0.01
C ARG A 224 -33.25 -0.54 1.04
N ASP A 225 -33.67 -0.34 2.29
CA ASP A 225 -32.72 -0.32 3.41
C ASP A 225 -32.09 -1.70 3.60
N THR A 226 -30.80 -1.69 3.92
CA THR A 226 -30.03 -2.90 4.18
C THR A 226 -28.93 -2.62 5.19
N ASP A 227 -28.53 -3.63 5.96
CA ASP A 227 -27.44 -3.50 6.94
C ASP A 227 -26.06 -3.63 6.29
N ALA A 228 -25.97 -4.26 5.11
CA ALA A 228 -24.72 -4.46 4.38
C ALA A 228 -24.95 -4.53 2.88
N ALA A 229 -23.95 -4.09 2.12
CA ALA A 229 -23.86 -4.29 0.68
C ALA A 229 -22.45 -4.71 0.29
N SER A 230 -22.34 -5.72 -0.58
CA SER A 230 -21.06 -6.19 -1.14
C SER A 230 -20.99 -5.88 -2.64
N GLY A 231 -19.80 -5.63 -3.15
CA GLY A 231 -19.60 -5.32 -4.57
C GLY A 231 -19.91 -6.52 -5.50
N THR A 232 -20.40 -6.26 -6.70
CA THR A 232 -20.69 -5.00 -7.35
C THR A 232 -22.09 -4.55 -6.93
N ALA A 233 -22.21 -3.37 -6.35
CA ALA A 233 -23.51 -2.87 -5.91
C ALA A 233 -23.66 -1.37 -6.12
N ARG A 234 -24.87 -0.92 -6.46
CA ARG A 234 -25.25 0.48 -6.40
C ARG A 234 -25.78 0.81 -5.03
N VAL A 235 -25.13 1.75 -4.33
CA VAL A 235 -25.46 2.08 -2.94
C VAL A 235 -25.75 3.56 -2.72
N ALA A 236 -26.64 3.83 -1.76
CA ALA A 236 -26.83 5.15 -1.17
C ALA A 236 -26.43 5.08 0.32
N LEU A 237 -25.49 5.92 0.72
CA LEU A 237 -24.94 5.97 2.07
C LEU A 237 -25.43 7.23 2.78
N ASN A 238 -26.13 7.07 3.89
CA ASN A 238 -26.38 8.15 4.82
C ASN A 238 -25.16 8.30 5.71
N LEU A 239 -24.51 9.46 5.67
CA LEU A 239 -23.24 9.71 6.34
C LEU A 239 -23.38 10.69 7.50
N THR A 240 -22.54 10.50 8.52
CA THR A 240 -22.35 11.43 9.64
C THR A 240 -20.86 11.69 9.85
N GLY A 241 -20.54 12.83 10.47
CA GLY A 241 -19.18 13.29 10.72
C GLY A 241 -18.91 14.62 10.03
N ASP A 242 -17.65 14.91 9.75
CA ASP A 242 -17.26 16.07 8.95
C ASP A 242 -17.50 15.77 7.46
N LEU A 243 -18.57 16.34 6.92
CA LEU A 243 -19.02 16.13 5.55
C LEU A 243 -18.69 17.31 4.62
N ASP A 244 -17.91 18.28 5.09
CA ASP A 244 -17.49 19.41 4.27
C ASP A 244 -16.63 18.94 3.10
N GLY A 245 -16.95 19.43 1.90
CA GLY A 245 -16.24 19.06 0.67
C GLY A 245 -16.54 17.64 0.15
N ILE A 246 -17.26 16.79 0.90
CA ILE A 246 -17.69 15.49 0.37
C ILE A 246 -18.77 15.73 -0.68
N GLY A 247 -18.51 15.30 -1.89
CA GLY A 247 -19.40 15.45 -3.01
C GLY A 247 -18.94 14.64 -4.20
N ARG A 248 -19.48 14.95 -5.38
CA ARG A 248 -19.09 14.25 -6.60
C ARG A 248 -17.57 14.28 -6.80
N GLY A 249 -17.01 13.11 -7.08
CA GLY A 249 -15.57 12.93 -7.27
C GLY A 249 -14.78 12.68 -5.98
N THR A 250 -15.40 12.76 -4.80
CA THR A 250 -14.80 12.29 -3.56
C THR A 250 -14.71 10.77 -3.56
N ALA A 251 -13.61 10.22 -3.08
CA ALA A 251 -13.45 8.78 -2.88
C ALA A 251 -13.56 8.43 -1.39
N LEU A 252 -14.56 7.66 -1.02
CA LEU A 252 -14.69 7.09 0.32
C LEU A 252 -14.00 5.73 0.35
N THR A 253 -13.06 5.54 1.27
CA THR A 253 -12.17 4.38 1.30
C THR A 253 -12.14 3.70 2.67
N THR A 254 -11.76 2.42 2.71
CA THR A 254 -11.34 1.79 3.96
C THR A 254 -10.20 2.61 4.57
N PRO A 255 -10.28 3.02 5.85
CA PRO A 255 -9.24 3.79 6.51
C PRO A 255 -7.87 3.10 6.42
N ASP A 256 -6.81 3.88 6.18
CA ASP A 256 -5.41 3.43 6.10
C ASP A 256 -5.09 2.36 5.04
N ALA A 257 -6.04 1.95 4.22
CA ALA A 257 -5.87 0.90 3.24
C ALA A 257 -5.43 1.39 1.85
N TRP A 258 -5.50 2.70 1.59
CA TRP A 258 -5.22 3.29 0.30
C TRP A 258 -4.08 4.31 0.35
N HIS A 259 -3.31 4.38 -0.74
CA HIS A 259 -2.29 5.39 -0.90
C HIS A 259 -2.87 6.62 -1.61
N HIS A 260 -3.06 7.70 -0.85
CA HIS A 260 -3.46 8.99 -1.40
C HIS A 260 -2.23 9.69 -1.99
N THR A 261 -2.30 10.05 -3.26
CA THR A 261 -1.17 10.63 -3.98
C THR A 261 -1.59 11.79 -4.88
N GLU A 262 -0.73 12.81 -4.93
CA GLU A 262 -0.79 13.89 -5.93
C GLU A 262 0.18 13.64 -7.09
N VAL A 263 1.00 12.59 -7.03
CA VAL A 263 2.01 12.31 -8.06
C VAL A 263 1.98 10.82 -8.41
N VAL A 264 1.79 10.53 -9.70
CA VAL A 264 1.70 9.15 -10.19
C VAL A 264 2.49 8.99 -11.48
N ASP A 265 3.18 7.87 -11.63
CA ASP A 265 3.80 7.48 -12.89
C ASP A 265 2.86 6.52 -13.64
N VAL A 266 2.66 6.82 -14.91
CA VAL A 266 1.64 6.19 -15.74
C VAL A 266 2.17 5.81 -17.11
N ARG A 267 1.46 4.89 -17.76
CA ARG A 267 1.51 4.68 -19.21
C ARG A 267 0.30 5.35 -19.85
N LEU A 268 0.54 6.09 -20.90
CA LEU A 268 -0.47 6.72 -21.73
C LEU A 268 -0.54 6.00 -23.06
N THR A 269 -1.72 5.56 -23.43
CA THR A 269 -2.00 4.91 -24.72
C THR A 269 -3.08 5.74 -25.42
N PRO A 270 -2.90 6.14 -26.67
CA PRO A 270 -3.97 6.80 -27.44
C PRO A 270 -5.23 5.94 -27.44
N GLY A 271 -6.40 6.56 -27.25
CA GLY A 271 -7.69 5.89 -27.40
C GLY A 271 -7.93 5.45 -28.85
N SER A 272 -8.88 4.54 -29.05
CA SER A 272 -9.33 4.11 -30.36
C SER A 272 -9.94 5.29 -31.13
N GLY A 273 -9.26 5.74 -32.20
CA GLY A 273 -9.58 6.90 -33.01
C GLY A 273 -8.35 7.30 -33.81
N ASP A 274 -8.36 8.43 -34.54
CA ASP A 274 -7.22 8.94 -35.31
C ASP A 274 -6.01 9.37 -34.44
N GLY A 275 -5.83 8.70 -33.33
CA GLY A 275 -4.99 8.99 -32.17
C GLY A 275 -3.49 9.00 -32.40
N THR A 276 -3.01 9.72 -33.41
CA THR A 276 -1.60 10.12 -33.54
C THR A 276 -1.41 11.48 -32.90
N GLY A 277 -1.12 11.53 -31.61
CA GLY A 277 -0.85 12.82 -30.96
C GLY A 277 -0.23 12.66 -29.58
N THR A 278 0.62 13.61 -29.24
CA THR A 278 1.15 13.71 -27.87
C THR A 278 0.07 14.30 -26.95
N PRO A 279 -0.20 13.72 -25.78
CA PRO A 279 -1.14 14.30 -24.82
C PRO A 279 -0.71 15.70 -24.42
N PRO A 280 -1.66 16.64 -24.19
CA PRO A 280 -1.35 18.00 -23.76
C PRO A 280 -0.59 18.01 -22.42
N LEU A 281 0.04 19.14 -22.10
CA LEU A 281 0.78 19.30 -20.84
C LEU A 281 -0.15 19.50 -19.63
N ALA A 282 -1.35 20.01 -19.85
CA ALA A 282 -2.36 20.30 -18.84
C ALA A 282 -3.73 19.71 -19.23
N PRO A 283 -3.86 18.37 -19.29
CA PRO A 283 -5.13 17.70 -19.60
C PRO A 283 -6.00 17.55 -18.36
N GLN A 284 -7.23 17.05 -18.60
CA GLN A 284 -8.17 16.65 -17.55
C GLN A 284 -8.09 15.13 -17.34
N LEU A 285 -7.97 14.69 -16.11
CA LEU A 285 -7.93 13.29 -15.72
C LEU A 285 -9.27 12.87 -15.12
N HIS A 286 -9.82 11.75 -15.61
CA HIS A 286 -11.04 11.17 -15.11
C HIS A 286 -10.75 9.79 -14.49
N VAL A 287 -11.21 9.57 -13.26
CA VAL A 287 -11.11 8.29 -12.55
C VAL A 287 -12.34 8.11 -11.65
N GLY A 288 -13.09 7.01 -11.84
CA GLY A 288 -14.39 6.86 -11.20
C GLY A 288 -15.29 8.07 -11.48
N ALA A 289 -15.81 8.71 -10.43
CA ALA A 289 -16.57 9.95 -10.56
C ALA A 289 -15.73 11.24 -10.44
N ALA A 290 -14.41 11.11 -10.24
CA ALA A 290 -13.52 12.25 -10.10
C ALA A 290 -13.07 12.80 -11.47
N ASP A 291 -12.98 14.13 -11.51
CA ASP A 291 -12.50 14.93 -12.61
C ASP A 291 -11.45 15.90 -12.02
N VAL A 292 -10.19 15.76 -12.44
CA VAL A 292 -9.06 16.44 -11.80
C VAL A 292 -8.12 17.02 -12.86
N ALA A 293 -7.79 18.30 -12.73
CA ALA A 293 -6.75 18.90 -13.55
C ALA A 293 -5.38 18.30 -13.23
N VAL A 294 -4.60 18.00 -14.25
CA VAL A 294 -3.27 17.43 -14.06
C VAL A 294 -2.21 18.15 -14.88
N ARG A 295 -0.98 18.10 -14.37
CA ARG A 295 0.21 18.50 -15.12
C ARG A 295 0.98 17.27 -15.55
N ARG A 296 1.17 17.08 -16.85
CA ARG A 296 1.91 15.98 -17.44
C ARG A 296 3.39 16.33 -17.63
N ARG A 297 4.27 15.47 -17.16
CA ARG A 297 5.71 15.50 -17.45
C ARG A 297 6.11 14.20 -18.14
N PRO A 298 6.58 14.22 -19.39
CA PRO A 298 7.09 13.00 -20.04
C PRO A 298 8.25 12.37 -19.27
N LEU A 299 8.30 11.04 -19.25
CA LEU A 299 9.41 10.25 -18.77
C LEU A 299 10.11 9.62 -19.99
N GLY A 300 11.40 9.92 -20.21
CA GLY A 300 12.13 9.48 -21.39
C GLY A 300 11.72 10.23 -22.65
N ASP A 301 11.46 9.48 -23.73
CA ASP A 301 11.00 10.04 -25.00
C ASP A 301 9.61 10.68 -24.85
N PRO A 302 9.41 11.92 -25.32
CA PRO A 302 8.11 12.58 -25.29
C PRO A 302 6.97 11.80 -25.96
N GLY A 303 7.25 11.01 -27.01
CA GLY A 303 6.31 10.13 -27.70
C GLY A 303 6.18 8.73 -27.09
N GLY A 304 7.00 8.37 -26.10
CA GLY A 304 7.12 7.01 -25.57
C GLY A 304 5.99 6.56 -24.63
N GLY A 305 4.96 7.33 -24.43
CA GLY A 305 3.78 6.98 -23.64
C GLY A 305 3.99 6.92 -22.12
N LEU A 306 5.23 7.01 -21.62
CA LEU A 306 5.49 7.06 -20.17
C LEU A 306 5.48 8.51 -19.68
N ALA A 307 4.73 8.76 -18.62
CA ALA A 307 4.62 10.10 -18.04
C ALA A 307 4.49 10.07 -16.52
N ARG A 308 4.88 11.18 -15.90
CA ARG A 308 4.50 11.52 -14.54
C ARG A 308 3.37 12.54 -14.60
N LEU A 309 2.29 12.24 -13.88
CA LEU A 309 1.20 13.18 -13.67
C LEU A 309 1.32 13.76 -12.26
N THR A 310 1.17 15.09 -12.18
CA THR A 310 0.94 15.80 -10.92
C THR A 310 -0.50 16.23 -10.90
N LEU A 311 -1.24 15.77 -9.92
CA LEU A 311 -2.67 15.96 -9.74
C LEU A 311 -2.92 17.22 -8.91
N GLU A 312 -3.99 17.94 -9.19
CA GLU A 312 -4.42 19.11 -8.41
C GLU A 312 -4.76 18.77 -6.96
N ARG A 313 -5.25 17.55 -6.72
CA ARG A 313 -5.54 17.02 -5.39
C ARG A 313 -5.14 15.55 -5.28
N ALA A 314 -4.92 15.10 -4.04
CA ALA A 314 -4.61 13.70 -3.78
C ALA A 314 -5.79 12.77 -4.10
N LEU A 315 -5.48 11.64 -4.73
CA LEU A 315 -6.44 10.58 -5.04
C LEU A 315 -5.96 9.24 -4.49
N PRO A 316 -6.86 8.36 -4.02
CA PRO A 316 -6.52 7.01 -3.58
C PRO A 316 -6.31 6.11 -4.80
N LEU A 317 -5.05 5.95 -5.22
CA LEU A 317 -4.67 5.20 -6.41
C LEU A 317 -3.86 3.96 -6.06
N ARG A 318 -4.03 2.91 -6.86
CA ARG A 318 -3.28 1.65 -6.82
C ARG A 318 -2.62 1.34 -8.16
N VAL A 319 -1.61 0.49 -8.14
CA VAL A 319 -1.01 -0.08 -9.36
C VAL A 319 -2.10 -0.82 -10.14
N GLY A 320 -2.18 -0.57 -11.43
CA GLY A 320 -3.18 -1.16 -12.31
C GLY A 320 -4.50 -0.40 -12.42
N ASP A 321 -4.69 0.67 -11.65
CA ASP A 321 -5.86 1.54 -11.85
C ASP A 321 -5.85 2.07 -13.28
N ARG A 322 -7.01 2.00 -13.94
CA ARG A 322 -7.26 2.57 -15.25
C ARG A 322 -8.00 3.88 -15.11
N MET A 323 -7.53 4.86 -15.84
CA MET A 323 -8.06 6.21 -15.83
C MET A 323 -8.11 6.71 -17.27
N LEU A 324 -8.77 7.82 -17.49
CA LEU A 324 -8.89 8.45 -18.80
C LEU A 324 -8.35 9.87 -18.73
N LEU A 325 -7.49 10.20 -19.66
CA LEU A 325 -7.00 11.57 -19.87
C LEU A 325 -7.71 12.18 -21.07
N ARG A 326 -8.19 13.40 -20.93
CA ARG A 326 -8.91 14.14 -21.97
C ARG A 326 -8.23 15.46 -22.27
N ASP A 327 -8.09 15.78 -23.54
CA ASP A 327 -7.73 17.12 -23.96
C ASP A 327 -8.97 18.04 -23.90
N PRO A 328 -8.93 19.13 -23.14
CA PRO A 328 -10.04 20.07 -23.10
C PRO A 328 -10.32 20.76 -24.44
N GLY A 329 -9.31 20.90 -25.31
CA GLY A 329 -9.39 21.62 -26.58
C GLY A 329 -9.99 20.79 -27.71
N ASP A 330 -9.39 19.65 -28.02
CA ASP A 330 -9.77 18.81 -29.17
C ASP A 330 -10.51 17.52 -28.78
N ARG A 331 -10.76 17.31 -27.48
CA ARG A 331 -11.53 16.21 -26.90
C ARG A 331 -10.90 14.82 -27.08
N ARG A 332 -9.67 14.74 -27.56
CA ARG A 332 -8.97 13.47 -27.70
C ARG A 332 -8.82 12.80 -26.34
N LEU A 333 -8.87 11.47 -26.35
CA LEU A 333 -8.83 10.61 -25.18
C LEU A 333 -7.55 9.79 -25.19
N TRP A 334 -6.98 9.57 -24.00
CA TRP A 334 -5.90 8.62 -23.78
C TRP A 334 -6.26 7.72 -22.59
N ARG A 335 -6.03 6.47 -22.78
CA ARG A 335 -6.01 5.50 -21.66
C ARG A 335 -4.81 5.78 -20.79
N VAL A 336 -5.00 5.69 -19.50
CA VAL A 336 -3.99 5.89 -18.47
C VAL A 336 -3.94 4.65 -17.60
N ASP A 337 -2.83 3.92 -17.65
CA ASP A 337 -2.57 2.79 -16.74
C ASP A 337 -1.61 3.26 -15.64
N VAL A 338 -1.99 3.11 -14.38
CA VAL A 338 -1.16 3.47 -13.22
C VAL A 338 -0.06 2.42 -13.05
N LEU A 339 1.19 2.85 -13.20
CA LEU A 339 2.37 2.00 -13.03
C LEU A 339 2.98 2.13 -11.63
N ASP A 340 2.95 3.33 -11.05
CA ASP A 340 3.45 3.58 -9.69
C ASP A 340 2.72 4.77 -9.06
N PRO A 341 1.83 4.54 -8.09
CA PRO A 341 1.12 5.61 -7.39
C PRO A 341 1.97 6.29 -6.30
N ALA A 342 3.18 5.78 -6.02
CA ALA A 342 4.07 6.31 -5.01
C ALA A 342 5.51 6.46 -5.55
N PRO A 343 5.70 7.22 -6.65
CA PRO A 343 6.96 7.27 -7.36
C PRO A 343 8.04 8.06 -6.60
N PRO A 344 9.34 7.73 -6.82
CA PRO A 344 10.45 8.45 -6.20
C PRO A 344 10.56 9.88 -6.76
N ARG A 345 11.07 10.80 -5.96
CA ARG A 345 11.33 12.18 -6.40
C ARG A 345 12.43 12.23 -7.47
N LEU A 346 12.20 12.97 -8.56
CA LEU A 346 13.14 13.14 -9.67
C LEU A 346 14.02 14.38 -9.45
N ARG A 347 15.01 14.30 -8.58
CA ARG A 347 15.85 15.48 -8.21
C ARG A 347 17.19 15.58 -8.95
N ARG A 348 17.70 14.49 -9.54
CA ARG A 348 19.05 14.44 -10.13
C ARG A 348 18.99 14.46 -11.65
N ARG A 349 20.02 15.04 -12.30
CA ARG A 349 20.18 14.96 -13.76
C ARG A 349 20.12 13.49 -14.21
N GLY A 350 19.39 13.22 -15.28
CA GLY A 350 19.16 11.88 -15.79
C GLY A 350 18.18 11.01 -14.99
N ALA A 351 17.58 11.53 -13.89
CA ALA A 351 16.60 10.75 -13.10
C ALA A 351 15.36 10.38 -13.91
N THR A 352 14.94 11.23 -14.84
CA THR A 352 13.80 10.98 -15.73
C THR A 352 14.06 9.81 -16.67
N ALA A 353 15.24 9.76 -17.31
CA ALA A 353 15.62 8.67 -18.21
C ALA A 353 15.76 7.33 -17.46
N ARG A 354 16.42 7.35 -16.28
CA ARG A 354 16.49 6.13 -15.43
C ARG A 354 15.11 5.65 -14.99
N ARG A 355 14.21 6.59 -14.70
CA ARG A 355 12.84 6.23 -14.31
C ARG A 355 12.07 5.62 -15.48
N ALA A 356 12.21 6.18 -16.68
CA ALA A 356 11.63 5.61 -17.90
C ALA A 356 12.13 4.17 -18.12
N ALA A 357 13.44 3.94 -18.04
CA ALA A 357 14.03 2.61 -18.19
C ALA A 357 13.45 1.60 -17.17
N ALA A 358 13.29 2.03 -15.90
CA ALA A 358 12.70 1.19 -14.86
C ALA A 358 11.20 0.87 -15.07
N LEU A 359 10.50 1.62 -15.92
CA LEU A 359 9.07 1.45 -16.20
C LEU A 359 8.78 0.88 -17.60
N THR A 360 9.80 0.72 -18.46
CA THR A 360 9.63 0.30 -19.85
C THR A 360 8.83 -1.00 -19.98
N GLY A 361 9.13 -2.02 -19.17
CA GLY A 361 8.44 -3.31 -19.16
C GLY A 361 7.20 -3.41 -18.26
N ALA A 362 6.86 -2.35 -17.52
CA ALA A 362 5.73 -2.39 -16.62
C ALA A 362 4.40 -2.34 -17.39
N ASP A 363 3.51 -3.29 -17.15
CA ASP A 363 2.21 -3.42 -17.79
C ASP A 363 1.03 -2.95 -16.91
N GLY A 364 1.32 -2.42 -15.72
CA GLY A 364 0.32 -2.05 -14.73
C GLY A 364 -0.19 -3.22 -13.88
N SER A 365 0.32 -4.43 -14.09
CA SER A 365 -0.02 -5.56 -13.21
C SER A 365 0.64 -5.40 -11.83
N PRO A 366 -0.10 -5.56 -10.72
CA PRO A 366 0.43 -5.38 -9.37
C PRO A 366 1.23 -6.61 -8.91
N ARG A 367 2.43 -6.82 -9.47
CA ARG A 367 3.31 -7.95 -9.13
C ARG A 367 4.34 -7.54 -8.09
N LEU A 368 4.48 -8.33 -7.02
CA LEU A 368 5.49 -8.09 -5.97
C LEU A 368 6.91 -8.10 -6.50
N THR A 369 7.23 -9.02 -7.42
CA THR A 369 8.56 -9.12 -8.04
C THR A 369 8.97 -7.83 -8.75
N ASP A 370 8.04 -7.25 -9.52
CA ASP A 370 8.30 -6.01 -10.27
C ASP A 370 8.48 -4.82 -9.33
N GLU A 371 7.69 -4.78 -8.26
CA GLU A 371 7.76 -3.71 -7.27
C GLU A 371 9.07 -3.78 -6.47
N LEU A 372 9.48 -4.99 -6.06
CA LEU A 372 10.76 -5.20 -5.38
C LEU A 372 11.95 -4.99 -6.31
N ALA A 373 11.88 -5.37 -7.58
CA ALA A 373 12.92 -5.08 -8.57
C ALA A 373 13.15 -3.56 -8.72
N ARG A 374 12.05 -2.77 -8.74
CA ARG A 374 12.12 -1.31 -8.86
C ARG A 374 12.59 -0.60 -7.59
N ARG A 375 12.21 -1.07 -6.41
CA ARG A 375 12.46 -0.40 -5.13
C ARG A 375 13.61 -1.00 -4.34
N GLY A 376 13.91 -2.26 -4.57
CA GLY A 376 14.84 -3.07 -3.79
C GLY A 376 14.28 -3.48 -2.43
N LEU A 377 13.56 -2.57 -1.76
CA LEU A 377 13.02 -2.71 -0.40
C LEU A 377 11.63 -2.09 -0.33
N ALA A 378 10.68 -2.78 0.31
CA ALA A 378 9.32 -2.29 0.53
C ALA A 378 8.76 -2.69 1.90
N HIS A 379 7.93 -1.83 2.49
CA HIS A 379 7.16 -2.12 3.70
C HIS A 379 5.82 -2.77 3.32
N ARG A 380 5.34 -3.75 4.08
CA ARG A 380 4.06 -4.48 3.85
C ARG A 380 2.88 -3.53 3.70
N ASP A 381 2.73 -2.56 4.60
CA ASP A 381 1.63 -1.60 4.56
C ASP A 381 1.65 -0.75 3.30
N ARG A 382 2.86 -0.36 2.85
CA ARG A 382 2.99 0.37 1.58
C ARG A 382 2.52 -0.47 0.41
N LEU A 383 2.94 -1.74 0.34
CA LEU A 383 2.52 -2.66 -0.72
C LEU A 383 1.01 -2.85 -0.73
N ARG A 384 0.40 -3.05 0.45
CA ARG A 384 -1.05 -3.12 0.60
C ARG A 384 -1.73 -1.86 0.07
N ARG A 385 -1.29 -0.68 0.53
CA ARG A 385 -1.89 0.61 0.16
C ARG A 385 -1.81 0.90 -1.34
N ILE A 386 -0.73 0.48 -2.01
CA ILE A 386 -0.59 0.62 -3.47
C ILE A 386 -1.18 -0.56 -4.26
N GLY A 387 -1.84 -1.51 -3.59
CA GLY A 387 -2.55 -2.62 -4.23
C GLY A 387 -1.67 -3.77 -4.73
N VAL A 388 -0.44 -3.90 -4.22
CA VAL A 388 0.47 -5.00 -4.61
C VAL A 388 0.31 -6.16 -3.64
N PRO A 389 -0.21 -7.32 -4.07
CA PRO A 389 -0.38 -8.49 -3.22
C PRO A 389 0.99 -9.07 -2.83
N ILE A 390 1.10 -9.52 -1.57
CA ILE A 390 2.30 -10.19 -1.10
C ILE A 390 2.14 -11.68 -1.39
N THR A 391 2.88 -12.14 -2.38
CA THR A 391 2.89 -13.54 -2.80
C THR A 391 4.18 -14.22 -2.35
N PRO A 392 4.16 -15.54 -2.02
CA PRO A 392 5.37 -16.29 -1.78
C PRO A 392 6.35 -16.17 -2.94
N GLY A 393 7.64 -16.03 -2.67
CA GLY A 393 8.64 -15.87 -3.73
C GLY A 393 10.06 -15.72 -3.20
N GLU A 394 11.00 -15.49 -4.11
CA GLU A 394 12.41 -15.33 -3.81
C GLU A 394 12.74 -13.91 -3.30
N HIS A 395 12.22 -13.54 -2.14
CA HIS A 395 12.57 -12.30 -1.45
C HIS A 395 12.90 -12.60 0.01
N LEU A 396 13.66 -11.72 0.64
CA LEU A 396 13.97 -11.81 2.05
C LEU A 396 12.89 -11.06 2.82
N GLU A 397 12.33 -11.70 3.85
CA GLU A 397 11.39 -11.09 4.78
C GLU A 397 12.04 -10.85 6.14
N SER A 398 11.84 -9.67 6.70
CA SER A 398 12.27 -9.33 8.06
C SER A 398 11.27 -8.37 8.71
N GLY A 399 10.47 -8.88 9.64
CA GLY A 399 9.35 -8.15 10.21
C GLY A 399 8.39 -7.63 9.13
N PRO A 400 8.10 -6.32 9.08
CA PRO A 400 7.21 -5.76 8.08
C PRO A 400 7.90 -5.45 6.73
N TRP A 401 9.16 -5.80 6.57
CA TRP A 401 9.97 -5.46 5.40
C TRP A 401 10.17 -6.63 4.46
N LEU A 402 10.08 -6.35 3.16
CA LEU A 402 10.42 -7.26 2.08
C LEU A 402 11.59 -6.67 1.29
N VAL A 403 12.61 -7.49 1.01
CA VAL A 403 13.83 -7.08 0.31
C VAL A 403 14.01 -7.94 -0.93
N SER A 404 14.27 -7.33 -2.08
CA SER A 404 14.58 -8.09 -3.29
C SER A 404 15.84 -8.93 -3.09
N ARG A 405 15.91 -10.09 -3.75
CA ARG A 405 17.07 -10.99 -3.70
C ARG A 405 18.37 -10.28 -4.10
N ASP A 406 18.31 -9.49 -5.16
CA ASP A 406 19.48 -8.78 -5.68
C ASP A 406 20.00 -7.73 -4.68
N LEU A 407 19.10 -6.95 -4.09
CA LEU A 407 19.51 -5.98 -3.07
C LEU A 407 20.05 -6.69 -1.82
N ALA A 408 19.39 -7.76 -1.36
CA ALA A 408 19.86 -8.54 -0.22
C ALA A 408 21.26 -9.11 -0.45
N ALA A 409 21.52 -9.66 -1.65
CA ALA A 409 22.84 -10.14 -2.02
C ALA A 409 23.88 -9.01 -2.04
N ALA A 410 23.59 -7.90 -2.72
CA ALA A 410 24.49 -6.75 -2.79
C ALA A 410 24.80 -6.13 -1.42
N LEU A 411 23.82 -6.12 -0.51
CA LEU A 411 24.03 -5.64 0.87
C LEU A 411 24.86 -6.63 1.69
N ALA A 412 24.59 -7.94 1.56
CA ALA A 412 25.36 -8.99 2.22
C ALA A 412 26.84 -8.96 1.81
N ASP A 413 27.14 -8.74 0.52
CA ASP A 413 28.50 -8.66 -0.01
C ASP A 413 29.28 -7.42 0.51
N ARG A 414 28.58 -6.38 0.94
CA ARG A 414 29.20 -5.17 1.53
C ARG A 414 29.51 -5.30 3.02
N LEU A 415 28.83 -6.20 3.74
CA LEU A 415 28.95 -6.32 5.20
C LEU A 415 30.39 -6.64 5.66
N PRO A 416 31.13 -7.61 5.07
CA PRO A 416 32.48 -7.92 5.55
C PRO A 416 33.40 -6.70 5.56
N ARG A 417 33.38 -5.94 4.47
CA ARG A 417 34.19 -4.71 4.37
C ARG A 417 33.81 -3.67 5.43
N LEU A 418 32.51 -3.45 5.69
CA LEU A 418 32.07 -2.51 6.70
C LEU A 418 32.48 -2.93 8.11
N VAL A 419 32.45 -4.23 8.40
CA VAL A 419 32.90 -4.80 9.68
C VAL A 419 34.41 -4.65 9.84
N GLU A 420 35.19 -4.94 8.82
CA GLU A 420 36.68 -4.75 8.83
C GLU A 420 37.06 -3.26 9.01
N GLU A 421 36.40 -2.35 8.30
CA GLU A 421 36.61 -0.91 8.44
C GLU A 421 36.34 -0.43 9.87
N HIS A 422 35.26 -0.95 10.48
CA HIS A 422 34.95 -0.64 11.88
C HIS A 422 35.99 -1.19 12.84
N ALA A 423 36.36 -2.45 12.71
CA ALA A 423 37.35 -3.10 13.57
C ALA A 423 38.73 -2.38 13.52
N ARG A 424 39.15 -1.91 12.33
CA ARG A 424 40.36 -1.10 12.18
C ARG A 424 40.28 0.26 12.87
N SER A 425 39.13 0.91 12.83
CA SER A 425 38.93 2.23 13.46
C SER A 425 38.59 2.15 14.94
N HIS A 426 38.14 0.99 15.42
CA HIS A 426 37.73 0.75 16.81
C HIS A 426 38.35 -0.55 17.35
N PRO A 427 39.68 -0.61 17.51
CA PRO A 427 40.35 -1.87 17.85
C PRO A 427 39.99 -2.44 19.22
N LEU A 428 39.52 -1.59 20.16
CA LEU A 428 38.98 -1.99 21.46
C LEU A 428 37.49 -2.35 21.46
N ASP A 429 36.80 -2.11 20.36
CA ASP A 429 35.37 -2.42 20.17
C ASP A 429 35.09 -2.86 18.73
N PRO A 430 35.71 -3.99 18.29
CA PRO A 430 35.69 -4.41 16.90
C PRO A 430 34.31 -4.90 16.39
N ASP A 431 33.42 -5.28 17.31
CA ASP A 431 32.08 -5.75 16.98
C ASP A 431 31.17 -4.57 16.62
N VAL A 432 30.46 -4.66 15.50
CA VAL A 432 29.66 -3.54 14.97
C VAL A 432 28.20 -3.65 15.42
N PRO A 433 27.64 -2.66 16.11
CA PRO A 433 26.21 -2.63 16.44
C PRO A 433 25.33 -2.71 15.19
N LEU A 434 24.21 -3.48 15.22
CA LEU A 434 23.29 -3.60 14.10
C LEU A 434 22.76 -2.24 13.60
N ALA A 435 22.51 -1.29 14.52
CA ALA A 435 22.06 0.05 14.16
C ALA A 435 23.10 0.82 13.32
N VAL A 436 24.40 0.68 13.63
CA VAL A 436 25.47 1.32 12.86
C VAL A 436 25.57 0.74 11.45
N LEU A 437 25.42 -0.59 11.33
CA LEU A 437 25.39 -1.24 10.01
C LEU A 437 24.15 -0.86 9.21
N ALA A 438 23.00 -0.79 9.84
CA ALA A 438 21.76 -0.35 9.19
C ALA A 438 21.91 1.07 8.62
N ASP A 439 22.47 2.01 9.40
CA ASP A 439 22.73 3.37 8.92
C ASP A 439 23.71 3.40 7.75
N ARG A 440 24.84 2.71 7.84
CA ARG A 440 25.84 2.63 6.77
C ARG A 440 25.31 1.97 5.49
N LEU A 441 24.41 1.01 5.63
CA LEU A 441 23.71 0.33 4.53
C LEU A 441 22.48 1.10 4.03
N ARG A 442 22.08 2.17 4.74
CA ARG A 442 20.86 2.96 4.51
C ARG A 442 19.59 2.12 4.58
N LEU A 443 19.56 1.21 5.54
CA LEU A 443 18.39 0.40 5.86
C LEU A 443 17.49 1.14 6.87
N PRO A 444 16.17 1.01 6.75
CA PRO A 444 15.22 1.70 7.63
C PRO A 444 15.09 1.06 9.03
N SER A 445 15.60 -0.16 9.23
CA SER A 445 15.57 -0.86 10.53
C SER A 445 16.83 -1.69 10.72
N PRO A 446 17.39 -1.73 11.96
CA PRO A 446 18.46 -2.66 12.32
C PRO A 446 18.10 -4.14 12.14
N ASP A 447 16.81 -4.50 12.25
CA ASP A 447 16.32 -5.86 12.10
C ASP A 447 16.53 -6.45 10.71
N LEU A 448 16.82 -5.59 9.73
CA LEU A 448 17.17 -6.00 8.38
C LEU A 448 18.62 -6.50 8.25
N VAL A 449 19.48 -6.25 9.22
CA VAL A 449 20.91 -6.65 9.16
C VAL A 449 21.11 -8.14 9.43
N PRO A 450 20.52 -8.76 10.48
CA PRO A 450 20.78 -10.17 10.80
C PRO A 450 20.55 -11.14 9.64
N PRO A 451 19.46 -11.03 8.84
CA PRO A 451 19.23 -11.92 7.71
C PRO A 451 20.24 -11.77 6.56
N LEU A 452 21.01 -10.66 6.52
CA LEU A 452 22.04 -10.41 5.52
C LEU A 452 23.41 -10.93 5.94
N VAL A 453 23.58 -11.28 7.23
CA VAL A 453 24.87 -11.76 7.75
C VAL A 453 25.10 -13.19 7.29
N ARG A 454 26.25 -13.42 6.64
CA ARG A 454 26.67 -14.74 6.14
C ARG A 454 27.98 -15.17 6.82
N PRO A 455 28.22 -16.48 6.98
CA PRO A 455 29.53 -16.96 7.42
C PRO A 455 30.65 -16.35 6.55
N PRO A 456 31.79 -15.96 7.16
CA PRO A 456 32.19 -16.24 8.54
C PRO A 456 31.71 -15.21 9.59
N LEU A 457 30.95 -14.17 9.22
CA LEU A 457 30.40 -13.20 10.17
C LEU A 457 29.29 -13.83 11.04
N LEU A 458 29.20 -13.40 12.29
CA LEU A 458 28.20 -13.87 13.27
C LEU A 458 27.46 -12.70 13.91
N VAL A 459 26.19 -12.91 14.25
CA VAL A 459 25.42 -11.97 15.07
C VAL A 459 25.43 -12.44 16.53
N VAL A 460 25.96 -11.60 17.42
CA VAL A 460 26.08 -11.89 18.86
C VAL A 460 25.65 -10.66 19.65
N GLY A 461 24.68 -10.79 20.52
CA GLY A 461 24.26 -9.71 21.42
C GLY A 461 23.89 -8.39 20.72
N GLY A 462 23.21 -8.45 19.55
CA GLY A 462 22.83 -7.26 18.77
C GLY A 462 23.99 -6.58 18.02
N ARG A 463 25.09 -7.30 17.82
CA ARG A 463 26.30 -6.84 17.11
C ARG A 463 26.75 -7.86 16.06
N VAL A 464 27.42 -7.41 15.03
CA VAL A 464 28.05 -8.30 14.03
C VAL A 464 29.55 -8.40 14.34
N ARG A 465 30.01 -9.65 14.44
CA ARG A 465 31.38 -10.04 14.78
C ARG A 465 32.04 -10.74 13.62
N ALA A 466 33.32 -10.41 13.35
CA ALA A 466 34.16 -11.16 12.44
C ALA A 466 34.90 -12.29 13.18
N PRO A 467 35.27 -13.39 12.50
CA PRO A 467 36.15 -14.42 13.10
C PRO A 467 37.46 -13.80 13.56
N GLY A 468 37.89 -14.17 14.76
CA GLY A 468 39.16 -13.68 15.31
C GLY A 468 39.11 -12.21 15.77
N SER A 469 37.96 -11.54 15.70
CA SER A 469 37.79 -10.25 16.34
C SER A 469 37.84 -10.43 17.87
N GLY A 470 38.88 -9.88 18.47
CA GLY A 470 39.14 -9.92 19.91
C GLY A 470 39.88 -8.66 20.32
N LEU A 471 40.31 -8.62 21.57
CA LEU A 471 41.14 -7.53 22.06
C LEU A 471 42.46 -7.48 21.25
N PRO A 472 43.03 -6.28 21.02
CA PRO A 472 44.37 -6.16 20.47
C PRO A 472 45.37 -7.05 21.24
N ARG A 473 46.33 -7.61 20.53
CA ARG A 473 47.26 -8.62 21.06
C ARG A 473 47.94 -8.18 22.36
N GLU A 474 48.34 -6.93 22.42
CA GLU A 474 48.97 -6.32 23.61
C GLU A 474 47.98 -6.24 24.77
N VAL A 475 46.78 -5.80 24.54
CA VAL A 475 45.71 -5.70 25.56
C VAL A 475 45.31 -7.10 26.03
N ALA A 476 45.17 -8.06 25.12
CA ALA A 476 44.85 -9.44 25.46
C ALA A 476 45.91 -10.07 26.37
N ALA A 477 47.21 -9.88 26.03
CA ALA A 477 48.32 -10.35 26.86
C ALA A 477 48.31 -9.70 28.26
N ALA A 478 48.04 -8.41 28.34
CA ALA A 478 47.93 -7.69 29.62
C ALA A 478 46.74 -8.18 30.45
N VAL A 479 45.57 -8.42 29.83
CA VAL A 479 44.39 -8.98 30.47
C VAL A 479 44.68 -10.39 31.01
N ASP A 480 45.41 -11.23 30.24
CA ASP A 480 45.81 -12.58 30.67
C ASP A 480 46.74 -12.56 31.90
N VAL A 481 47.58 -11.54 32.02
CA VAL A 481 48.36 -11.33 33.28
C VAL A 481 47.45 -11.06 34.45
N VAL A 482 46.53 -10.13 34.28
CA VAL A 482 45.53 -9.77 35.36
C VAL A 482 44.67 -10.99 35.70
N ARG A 483 44.26 -11.77 34.74
CA ARG A 483 43.43 -12.99 35.00
C ARG A 483 44.23 -13.99 35.84
N ARG A 484 45.47 -14.27 35.48
CA ARG A 484 46.33 -15.20 36.26
C ARG A 484 46.57 -14.69 37.69
N GLU A 485 46.77 -13.36 37.90
CA GLU A 485 46.90 -12.77 39.20
C GLU A 485 45.60 -12.97 40.02
N LEU A 486 44.44 -12.80 39.39
CA LEU A 486 43.14 -13.00 40.02
C LEU A 486 42.75 -14.47 40.23
N GLU A 487 43.22 -15.38 39.37
CA GLU A 487 43.05 -16.83 39.57
C GLU A 487 43.82 -17.31 40.80
N ALA A 488 45.01 -16.74 41.04
CA ALA A 488 45.81 -17.02 42.22
C ALA A 488 45.23 -16.40 43.53
N ALA A 489 44.59 -15.22 43.40
CA ALA A 489 43.99 -14.45 44.53
C ALA A 489 42.69 -13.78 44.08
N PRO A 490 41.53 -14.49 44.12
CA PRO A 490 40.30 -14.09 43.43
C PRO A 490 39.73 -12.72 43.81
N PHE A 491 40.02 -12.20 44.98
CA PHE A 491 39.55 -10.91 45.43
C PHE A 491 40.67 -9.87 45.67
N ALA A 492 41.90 -10.16 45.23
CA ALA A 492 43.04 -9.24 45.29
C ALA A 492 43.11 -8.41 43.99
N ALA A 493 42.16 -7.51 43.78
CA ALA A 493 42.12 -6.68 42.58
C ALA A 493 43.40 -5.89 42.38
N PRO A 494 43.98 -5.85 41.15
CA PRO A 494 45.18 -5.09 40.80
C PRO A 494 45.06 -3.61 41.22
N THR A 495 46.18 -3.00 41.58
CA THR A 495 46.25 -1.56 41.87
C THR A 495 46.16 -0.74 40.59
N ALA A 496 45.78 0.55 40.73
CA ALA A 496 45.77 1.44 39.56
C ALA A 496 47.14 1.57 38.87
N ASP A 497 48.23 1.55 39.67
CA ASP A 497 49.60 1.57 39.15
C ASP A 497 49.89 0.30 38.36
N ARG A 498 49.52 -0.87 38.88
CA ARG A 498 49.68 -2.15 38.19
C ARG A 498 48.93 -2.22 36.88
N LEU A 499 47.68 -1.74 36.83
CA LEU A 499 46.93 -1.65 35.58
C LEU A 499 47.58 -0.70 34.57
N ARG A 500 48.16 0.42 35.05
CA ARG A 500 48.88 1.37 34.21
C ARG A 500 50.17 0.80 33.67
N GLU A 501 50.97 0.09 34.50
CA GLU A 501 52.16 -0.65 34.06
C GLU A 501 51.85 -1.65 32.93
N LEU A 502 50.68 -2.30 33.01
CA LEU A 502 50.22 -3.25 31.98
C LEU A 502 49.56 -2.54 30.77
N GLY A 503 49.49 -1.21 30.76
CA GLY A 503 48.84 -0.46 29.67
C GLY A 503 47.32 -0.60 29.60
N LEU A 504 46.69 -1.03 30.69
CA LEU A 504 45.23 -1.21 30.78
C LEU A 504 44.54 0.06 31.31
N ASP A 505 44.20 0.96 30.41
CA ASP A 505 43.40 2.12 30.71
C ASP A 505 41.89 1.76 30.89
N GLU A 506 41.07 2.72 31.27
CA GLU A 506 39.61 2.51 31.43
C GLU A 506 38.91 1.99 30.17
N ARG A 507 39.40 2.34 28.98
CA ARG A 507 38.85 1.86 27.70
C ARG A 507 39.20 0.39 27.45
N ALA A 508 40.45 0.02 27.75
CA ALA A 508 40.92 -1.37 27.65
C ALA A 508 40.22 -2.26 28.68
N LEU A 509 40.04 -1.81 29.91
CA LEU A 509 39.28 -2.52 30.94
C LEU A 509 37.81 -2.69 30.52
N GLY A 510 37.18 -1.65 29.99
CA GLY A 510 35.82 -1.73 29.45
C GLY A 510 35.72 -2.70 28.26
N ALA A 511 36.74 -2.78 27.44
CA ALA A 511 36.81 -3.75 26.34
C ALA A 511 36.95 -5.20 26.86
N ALA A 512 37.78 -5.42 27.87
CA ALA A 512 37.93 -6.73 28.50
C ALA A 512 36.64 -7.19 29.24
N GLU A 513 35.92 -6.26 29.83
CA GLU A 513 34.60 -6.54 30.43
C GLU A 513 33.57 -6.95 29.36
N ARG A 514 33.46 -6.19 28.25
CA ARG A 514 32.57 -6.57 27.13
C ARG A 514 32.93 -7.90 26.51
N ALA A 515 34.22 -8.24 26.50
CA ALA A 515 34.69 -9.54 26.05
C ALA A 515 34.44 -10.68 27.06
N GLY A 516 33.89 -10.36 28.25
CA GLY A 516 33.62 -11.34 29.31
C GLY A 516 34.87 -11.88 29.98
N LEU A 517 36.02 -11.21 29.85
CA LEU A 517 37.30 -11.65 30.40
C LEU A 517 37.56 -11.12 31.81
N LEU A 518 37.04 -9.96 32.12
CA LEU A 518 37.09 -9.33 33.44
C LEU A 518 35.71 -8.80 33.85
N TRP A 519 35.49 -8.68 35.12
CA TRP A 519 34.30 -8.04 35.70
C TRP A 519 34.70 -6.77 36.42
N ARG A 520 34.22 -5.63 35.96
CA ARG A 520 34.54 -4.33 36.51
C ARG A 520 33.55 -3.96 37.62
N ILE A 521 34.00 -3.86 38.87
CA ILE A 521 33.15 -3.54 40.02
C ILE A 521 33.06 -2.05 40.31
N ALA A 522 34.13 -1.30 39.97
CA ALA A 522 34.21 0.15 40.04
C ALA A 522 35.25 0.67 39.02
N PRO A 523 35.35 1.98 38.75
CA PRO A 523 36.43 2.53 37.92
C PRO A 523 37.81 2.04 38.39
N GLY A 524 38.62 1.50 37.48
CA GLY A 524 39.94 0.94 37.78
C GLY A 524 39.95 -0.24 38.76
N LEU A 525 38.83 -0.90 38.96
CA LEU A 525 38.71 -2.04 39.86
C LEU A 525 38.04 -3.24 39.18
N VAL A 526 38.81 -4.29 38.94
CA VAL A 526 38.38 -5.46 38.20
C VAL A 526 38.58 -6.75 38.99
N LEU A 527 37.69 -7.70 38.79
CA LEU A 527 37.74 -9.07 39.27
C LEU A 527 37.48 -10.06 38.11
N LEU A 528 37.51 -11.35 38.39
CA LEU A 528 37.09 -12.34 37.42
C LEU A 528 35.55 -12.39 37.26
N PRO A 529 35.05 -12.77 36.08
CA PRO A 529 33.64 -13.07 35.90
C PRO A 529 33.21 -14.19 36.86
N GLY A 530 32.08 -14.01 37.56
CA GLY A 530 31.60 -14.99 38.56
C GLY A 530 32.06 -14.70 40.00
N ALA A 531 33.01 -13.78 40.21
CA ALA A 531 33.47 -13.37 41.55
C ALA A 531 32.34 -12.84 42.46
N ASP A 532 31.28 -12.31 41.89
CA ASP A 532 30.07 -11.91 42.61
C ASP A 532 29.39 -13.09 43.31
N ARG A 533 29.21 -14.21 42.62
CA ARG A 533 28.60 -15.43 43.12
C ARG A 533 29.50 -16.14 44.13
N ASP A 534 30.79 -16.16 43.82
CA ASP A 534 31.78 -16.76 44.74
C ASP A 534 31.88 -15.98 46.03
N ALA A 535 31.86 -14.64 45.96
CA ALA A 535 31.83 -13.81 47.16
C ALA A 535 30.55 -14.00 47.96
N ALA A 536 29.36 -14.03 47.31
CA ALA A 536 28.09 -14.27 47.99
C ALA A 536 28.06 -15.64 48.68
N ALA A 537 28.58 -16.69 48.05
CA ALA A 537 28.67 -18.04 48.61
C ALA A 537 29.61 -18.09 49.84
N ARG A 538 30.71 -17.35 49.84
CA ARG A 538 31.62 -17.22 50.98
C ARG A 538 30.98 -16.45 52.11
N LEU A 539 30.41 -15.27 51.81
CA LEU A 539 29.74 -14.40 52.79
C LEU A 539 28.56 -15.07 53.49
N ALA A 540 27.84 -15.99 52.80
CA ALA A 540 26.75 -16.77 53.37
C ALA A 540 27.20 -17.73 54.50
N ARG A 541 28.50 -18.05 54.57
CA ARG A 541 29.08 -18.92 55.59
C ARG A 541 29.48 -18.15 56.85
N LEU A 542 29.55 -16.80 56.80
CA LEU A 542 29.80 -15.96 57.96
C LEU A 542 28.60 -15.99 58.90
N GLU A 543 28.87 -15.68 60.20
CA GLU A 543 27.81 -15.38 61.15
C GLU A 543 27.00 -14.16 60.65
N GLN A 544 25.69 -14.34 60.60
CA GLN A 544 24.77 -13.30 60.09
C GLN A 544 24.10 -12.52 61.22
N PRO A 545 24.00 -11.21 61.16
CA PRO A 545 24.54 -10.32 60.15
C PRO A 545 26.03 -10.06 60.35
N PHE A 546 26.81 -9.96 59.25
CA PHE A 546 28.25 -9.78 59.26
C PHE A 546 28.67 -8.27 59.09
N THR A 547 29.87 -7.96 59.55
CA THR A 547 30.48 -6.62 59.38
C THR A 547 31.29 -6.56 58.10
N THR A 548 31.50 -5.35 57.55
CA THR A 548 32.43 -5.11 56.43
C THR A 548 33.84 -5.64 56.71
N SER A 549 34.29 -5.60 57.99
CA SER A 549 35.60 -6.14 58.40
C SER A 549 35.64 -7.66 58.33
N ALA A 550 34.59 -8.34 58.77
CA ALA A 550 34.47 -9.78 58.64
C ALA A 550 34.46 -10.23 57.18
N ALA A 551 33.68 -9.55 56.32
CA ALA A 551 33.66 -9.79 54.90
C ALA A 551 35.04 -9.59 54.24
N ARG A 552 35.76 -8.53 54.63
CA ARG A 552 37.11 -8.26 54.13
C ARG A 552 38.11 -9.35 54.50
N GLN A 553 38.06 -9.86 55.74
CA GLN A 553 38.93 -10.92 56.21
C GLN A 553 38.60 -12.26 55.53
N ASP A 554 37.33 -12.61 55.46
CA ASP A 554 36.91 -13.89 54.82
C ASP A 554 37.26 -13.94 53.34
N LEU A 555 37.06 -12.83 52.61
CA LEU A 555 37.40 -12.73 51.18
C LEU A 555 38.91 -12.52 50.95
N ASP A 556 39.71 -12.36 52.01
CA ASP A 556 41.15 -12.02 51.92
C ASP A 556 41.41 -10.85 50.96
N THR A 557 40.75 -9.73 51.23
CA THR A 557 40.78 -8.60 50.30
C THR A 557 41.01 -7.27 51.01
N SER A 558 41.17 -6.22 50.23
CA SER A 558 41.32 -4.84 50.71
C SER A 558 39.98 -4.13 50.91
N ARG A 559 39.95 -3.07 51.74
CA ARG A 559 38.78 -2.20 51.92
C ARG A 559 38.35 -1.56 50.59
N ARG A 560 39.30 -1.27 49.70
CA ARG A 560 39.09 -0.73 48.35
C ARG A 560 38.21 -1.66 47.50
N VAL A 561 38.32 -2.98 47.67
CA VAL A 561 37.61 -3.98 46.90
C VAL A 561 36.27 -4.36 47.57
N VAL A 562 36.31 -4.62 48.90
CA VAL A 562 35.13 -5.14 49.59
C VAL A 562 33.96 -4.13 49.61
N LEU A 563 34.22 -2.84 49.70
CA LEU A 563 33.14 -1.84 49.75
C LEU A 563 32.35 -1.78 48.42
N PRO A 564 32.99 -1.55 47.25
CA PRO A 564 32.24 -1.58 45.96
C PRO A 564 31.62 -2.95 45.66
N LEU A 565 32.22 -4.04 46.10
CA LEU A 565 31.66 -5.39 45.92
C LEU A 565 30.36 -5.55 46.72
N LEU A 566 30.37 -5.20 48.01
CA LEU A 566 29.20 -5.24 48.88
C LEU A 566 28.10 -4.29 48.40
N ASP A 567 28.44 -3.08 47.95
CA ASP A 567 27.47 -2.13 47.38
C ASP A 567 26.82 -2.67 46.08
N ARG A 568 27.56 -3.44 45.28
CA ARG A 568 26.98 -4.14 44.15
C ARG A 568 26.09 -5.29 44.57
N HIS A 569 26.48 -6.08 45.57
CA HIS A 569 25.65 -7.15 46.12
C HIS A 569 24.35 -6.58 46.70
N ASP A 570 24.41 -5.43 47.43
CA ASP A 570 23.22 -4.77 47.96
C ASP A 570 22.27 -4.34 46.81
N ARG A 571 22.80 -3.76 45.71
CA ARG A 571 22.01 -3.37 44.51
C ARG A 571 21.46 -4.57 43.75
N ALA A 572 22.18 -5.66 43.74
CA ALA A 572 21.76 -6.91 43.08
C ALA A 572 20.80 -7.75 43.95
N GLY A 573 20.51 -7.32 45.19
CA GLY A 573 19.66 -8.05 46.11
C GLY A 573 20.29 -9.31 46.70
N LEU A 574 21.61 -9.50 46.54
CA LEU A 574 22.35 -10.62 47.12
C LEU A 574 22.65 -10.42 48.59
N THR A 575 22.82 -9.17 49.03
CA THR A 575 22.94 -8.78 50.43
C THR A 575 22.00 -7.63 50.74
N ARG A 576 21.67 -7.47 52.03
CA ARG A 576 20.90 -6.33 52.56
C ARG A 576 21.70 -5.63 53.66
N ARG A 577 21.88 -4.33 53.54
CA ARG A 577 22.52 -3.47 54.56
C ARG A 577 21.52 -3.12 55.65
N LEU A 578 21.88 -3.31 56.89
CA LEU A 578 21.10 -3.00 58.07
C LEU A 578 21.42 -1.59 58.60
N ALA A 579 20.61 -1.06 59.56
CA ALA A 579 20.74 0.27 60.12
C ALA A 579 22.06 0.48 60.89
N ASP A 580 22.69 -0.59 61.37
CA ASP A 580 23.98 -0.60 62.09
C ASP A 580 25.19 -0.86 61.19
N ASP A 581 25.03 -0.67 59.87
CA ASP A 581 26.05 -0.91 58.83
C ASP A 581 26.47 -2.39 58.65
N ARG A 582 25.89 -3.34 59.37
CA ARG A 582 26.05 -4.76 59.10
C ARG A 582 25.24 -5.16 57.88
N ARG A 583 25.59 -6.29 57.30
CA ARG A 583 24.90 -6.87 56.15
C ARG A 583 24.48 -8.29 56.44
N GLU A 584 23.42 -8.72 55.81
CA GLU A 584 23.01 -10.12 55.76
C GLU A 584 22.82 -10.58 54.32
N VAL A 585 23.12 -11.85 54.06
CA VAL A 585 22.87 -12.45 52.73
C VAL A 585 21.39 -12.73 52.62
N VAL A 586 20.80 -12.25 51.50
CA VAL A 586 19.40 -12.51 51.16
C VAL A 586 19.32 -13.93 50.59
N ARG A 587 18.53 -14.80 51.23
CA ARG A 587 18.33 -16.20 50.85
C ARG A 587 17.37 -16.34 49.66
#